data_711e67b4cc9e6ea3f2227be62248f63f
#
_entry.id   711e67b4cc9e6ea3f2227be62248f63f
#
_cell.length_a   1.000
_cell.length_b   1.000
_cell.length_c   1.000
_cell.angle_alpha   90.00
_cell.angle_beta   90.00
_cell.angle_gamma   90.00
#
_symmetry.space_group_name_H-M   'P 1'
#
loop_
_entity.id
_entity.type
_entity.pdbx_description
1 polymer ?
#
loop_
_entity_poly.entity_id
_entity_poly.type
_entity_poly.pdbx_seq_one_letter_code
_entity_poly.pdbx_strand_id
1 'polypeptide(L)'
;MTRTAPEVHVPAAVERVLARLEKAGYEAYVVGGKVRDAVLGVESKGAWDLTTSATPEEIQKLFRSSYYFNHFGTVTVRSGREEVEVTTYRTEADYTDHRRPDHVSFTRSLRDDLARRDFTMNAMAWRPAVDGTPGELVDPFGGQRDLEARIIRAVGDPRERFAEDALRMLRAVRFATLLGFKIEPETARGIRECAPLAKTLSGERIQQELVKMLGAARPSVALRMLSDLGLLAVICPELEICKTTPQDKAVAQNVFEHSIATADATPADDLPLRLAGLLHDIGKPATFADGHFHQHEFVGEAKAREILRRWRFDKETIAEVALLIRNHMFWYQEEWTGSAVRRFVRKVGLENIPALFALRRADNIGSGARTGRMYALESLWERVQEEIRTASAFSLRDLAIDGNDVMAELGIPQGREVGRILNELFERVTEDPSLNTREKLLEIARQIARREAD
;
A
#
# COMPACT_ATOMS: atom_id res chain seq x y z
N MET A 1 25.99 -20.85 -26.97
CA MET A 1 25.83 -19.49 -27.51
C MET A 1 26.19 -18.53 -26.40
N THR A 2 27.34 -17.92 -26.46
CA THR A 2 27.78 -16.85 -25.57
C THR A 2 26.89 -15.67 -25.83
N ARG A 3 25.87 -15.44 -24.96
CA ARG A 3 25.11 -14.17 -24.99
C ARG A 3 26.07 -13.04 -24.67
N THR A 4 26.08 -12.02 -25.52
CA THR A 4 26.67 -10.72 -25.21
C THR A 4 26.11 -10.27 -23.87
N ALA A 5 26.99 -9.81 -22.97
CA ALA A 5 26.58 -9.22 -21.70
C ALA A 5 25.50 -8.14 -21.94
N PRO A 6 24.43 -8.06 -21.12
CA PRO A 6 23.41 -7.05 -21.32
C PRO A 6 24.04 -5.66 -21.27
N GLU A 7 23.69 -4.79 -22.19
CA GLU A 7 24.16 -3.41 -22.18
C GLU A 7 23.37 -2.64 -21.11
N VAL A 8 24.01 -2.42 -19.96
CA VAL A 8 23.44 -1.56 -18.91
C VAL A 8 23.71 -0.11 -19.28
N HIS A 9 22.66 0.59 -19.72
CA HIS A 9 22.80 2.00 -20.06
C HIS A 9 22.93 2.83 -18.77
N VAL A 10 24.13 3.34 -18.53
CA VAL A 10 24.50 4.06 -17.31
C VAL A 10 24.45 5.57 -17.58
N PRO A 11 23.77 6.40 -16.76
CA PRO A 11 23.80 7.85 -16.94
C PRO A 11 25.21 8.43 -16.77
N ALA A 12 25.53 9.49 -17.52
CA ALA A 12 26.83 10.14 -17.47
C ALA A 12 27.29 10.58 -16.05
N ALA A 13 26.34 10.86 -15.16
CA ALA A 13 26.65 11.19 -13.76
C ALA A 13 27.24 9.99 -13.01
N VAL A 14 26.67 8.81 -13.23
CA VAL A 14 27.11 7.54 -12.63
C VAL A 14 28.42 7.08 -13.25
N GLU A 15 28.55 7.18 -14.59
CA GLU A 15 29.82 6.87 -15.30
C GLU A 15 31.00 7.69 -14.76
N ARG A 16 30.79 9.00 -14.51
CA ARG A 16 31.82 9.85 -13.92
C ARG A 16 32.26 9.40 -12.54
N VAL A 17 31.32 8.89 -11.72
CA VAL A 17 31.65 8.37 -10.39
C VAL A 17 32.46 7.08 -10.50
N LEU A 18 32.03 6.14 -11.34
CA LEU A 18 32.74 4.88 -11.59
C LEU A 18 34.16 5.14 -12.12
N ALA A 19 34.29 5.91 -13.19
CA ALA A 19 35.60 6.23 -13.82
C ALA A 19 36.56 6.91 -12.83
N ARG A 20 36.05 7.76 -11.93
CA ARG A 20 36.89 8.43 -10.93
C ARG A 20 37.40 7.48 -9.85
N LEU A 21 36.57 6.51 -9.41
CA LEU A 21 36.98 5.45 -8.50
C LEU A 21 38.04 4.54 -9.15
N GLU A 22 37.79 4.09 -10.37
CA GLU A 22 38.72 3.23 -11.11
C GLU A 22 40.07 3.94 -11.39
N LYS A 23 40.05 5.20 -11.79
CA LYS A 23 41.25 6.00 -11.99
C LYS A 23 42.08 6.16 -10.71
N ALA A 24 41.44 6.10 -9.55
CA ALA A 24 42.10 6.12 -8.24
C ALA A 24 42.58 4.74 -7.78
N GLY A 25 42.38 3.69 -8.60
CA GLY A 25 42.84 2.31 -8.34
C GLY A 25 41.85 1.46 -7.53
N TYR A 26 40.59 1.88 -7.41
CA TYR A 26 39.56 1.12 -6.73
C TYR A 26 38.65 0.40 -7.71
N GLU A 27 38.22 -0.80 -7.36
CA GLU A 27 37.12 -1.47 -8.07
C GLU A 27 35.82 -0.74 -7.84
N ALA A 28 34.98 -0.62 -8.87
CA ALA A 28 33.67 -0.01 -8.77
C ALA A 28 32.66 -0.64 -9.74
N TYR A 29 31.46 -0.95 -9.24
CA TYR A 29 30.42 -1.63 -10.02
C TYR A 29 29.05 -1.02 -9.73
N VAL A 30 28.17 -1.06 -10.73
CA VAL A 30 26.73 -0.93 -10.54
C VAL A 30 26.19 -2.22 -9.96
N VAL A 31 25.27 -2.19 -9.02
CA VAL A 31 24.72 -3.38 -8.35
C VAL A 31 23.21 -3.30 -8.15
N GLY A 32 22.63 -4.41 -7.77
CA GLY A 32 21.26 -4.50 -7.28
C GLY A 32 20.18 -4.44 -8.37
N GLY A 33 19.10 -3.71 -8.11
CA GLY A 33 17.92 -3.69 -8.97
C GLY A 33 18.16 -3.22 -10.40
N LYS A 34 19.06 -2.26 -10.59
CA LYS A 34 19.42 -1.73 -11.92
C LYS A 34 20.05 -2.80 -12.81
N VAL A 35 20.96 -3.62 -12.26
CA VAL A 35 21.59 -4.71 -13.00
C VAL A 35 20.58 -5.80 -13.35
N ARG A 36 19.75 -6.19 -12.39
CA ARG A 36 18.66 -7.16 -12.61
C ARG A 36 17.73 -6.69 -13.72
N ASP A 37 17.26 -5.44 -13.66
CA ASP A 37 16.28 -4.91 -14.61
C ASP A 37 16.90 -4.80 -16.02
N ALA A 38 18.17 -4.42 -16.13
CA ALA A 38 18.88 -4.42 -17.40
C ALA A 38 19.02 -5.84 -17.98
N VAL A 39 19.33 -6.86 -17.16
CA VAL A 39 19.38 -8.26 -17.59
C VAL A 39 18.01 -8.74 -18.08
N LEU A 40 16.91 -8.25 -17.47
CA LEU A 40 15.54 -8.53 -17.90
C LEU A 40 15.11 -7.73 -19.12
N GLY A 41 15.87 -6.72 -19.55
CA GLY A 41 15.52 -5.83 -20.65
C GLY A 41 14.35 -4.90 -20.33
N VAL A 42 14.16 -4.55 -19.05
CA VAL A 42 13.11 -3.63 -18.60
C VAL A 42 13.70 -2.32 -18.09
N GLU A 43 12.98 -1.22 -18.32
CA GLU A 43 13.38 0.08 -17.80
C GLU A 43 13.30 0.12 -16.29
N SER A 44 14.41 0.47 -15.65
CA SER A 44 14.51 0.50 -14.19
C SER A 44 14.24 1.90 -13.65
N LYS A 45 13.31 1.98 -12.68
CA LYS A 45 13.03 3.19 -11.90
C LYS A 45 13.84 3.18 -10.59
N GLY A 46 14.15 4.35 -10.04
CA GLY A 46 14.85 4.50 -8.75
C GLY A 46 16.33 4.86 -8.86
N ALA A 47 16.99 4.96 -7.69
CA ALA A 47 18.39 5.38 -7.56
C ALA A 47 19.37 4.37 -8.14
N TRP A 48 20.58 4.83 -8.40
CA TRP A 48 21.71 4.01 -8.82
C TRP A 48 22.56 3.64 -7.61
N ASP A 49 22.67 2.34 -7.36
CA ASP A 49 23.49 1.79 -6.29
C ASP A 49 24.84 1.35 -6.88
N LEU A 50 25.93 1.90 -6.38
CA LEU A 50 27.28 1.48 -6.70
C LEU A 50 27.89 0.74 -5.49
N THR A 51 28.80 -0.17 -5.79
CA THR A 51 29.65 -0.79 -4.77
C THR A 51 31.11 -0.69 -5.17
N THR A 52 32.02 -0.53 -4.18
CA THR A 52 33.44 -0.26 -4.44
C THR A 52 34.34 -0.86 -3.37
N SER A 53 35.61 -1.11 -3.75
CA SER A 53 36.67 -1.50 -2.80
C SER A 53 37.21 -0.30 -1.98
N ALA A 54 36.85 0.95 -2.33
CA ALA A 54 37.23 2.14 -1.57
C ALA A 54 36.49 2.21 -0.24
N THR A 55 37.16 2.62 0.84
CA THR A 55 36.52 2.91 2.13
C THR A 55 35.72 4.21 2.09
N PRO A 56 34.82 4.43 3.05
CA PRO A 56 34.05 5.69 3.08
C PRO A 56 34.94 6.93 3.12
N GLU A 57 36.06 6.89 3.85
CA GLU A 57 37.03 7.99 3.93
C GLU A 57 37.76 8.21 2.60
N GLU A 58 38.08 7.14 1.87
CA GLU A 58 38.69 7.23 0.55
C GLU A 58 37.69 7.81 -0.47
N ILE A 59 36.43 7.40 -0.42
CA ILE A 59 35.36 7.96 -1.26
C ILE A 59 35.21 9.48 -0.99
N GLN A 60 35.15 9.90 0.29
CA GLN A 60 35.02 11.32 0.64
C GLN A 60 36.24 12.14 0.20
N LYS A 61 37.44 11.58 0.25
CA LYS A 61 38.66 12.26 -0.29
C LYS A 61 38.58 12.46 -1.79
N LEU A 62 38.04 11.48 -2.53
CA LEU A 62 37.85 11.58 -3.97
C LEU A 62 36.75 12.54 -4.37
N PHE A 63 35.65 12.60 -3.61
CA PHE A 63 34.47 13.38 -3.94
C PHE A 63 34.20 14.44 -2.88
N ARG A 64 34.61 15.69 -3.13
CA ARG A 64 34.41 16.82 -2.19
C ARG A 64 32.92 17.10 -1.90
N SER A 65 32.03 16.83 -2.87
CA SER A 65 30.58 16.97 -2.71
C SER A 65 29.98 15.60 -2.36
N SER A 66 30.34 15.05 -1.21
CA SER A 66 29.81 13.80 -0.70
C SER A 66 29.52 13.90 0.80
N TYR A 67 28.59 13.07 1.26
CA TYR A 67 28.25 12.98 2.68
C TYR A 67 28.05 11.54 3.11
N TYR A 68 28.48 11.24 4.33
CA TYR A 68 28.44 9.93 4.95
C TYR A 68 27.60 10.01 6.23
N PHE A 69 26.40 9.42 6.19
CA PHE A 69 25.44 9.54 7.28
C PHE A 69 25.35 8.32 8.20
N ASN A 70 25.88 7.18 7.76
CA ASN A 70 25.67 5.96 8.50
C ASN A 70 26.98 5.16 8.65
N HIS A 71 27.08 4.39 9.73
CA HIS A 71 28.22 3.49 9.98
C HIS A 71 28.21 2.24 9.07
N PHE A 72 27.35 2.18 8.06
CA PHE A 72 27.19 1.00 7.18
C PHE A 72 27.95 1.11 5.85
N GLY A 73 28.83 2.09 5.69
CA GLY A 73 29.72 2.19 4.55
C GLY A 73 29.11 2.78 3.28
N THR A 74 27.92 3.36 3.30
CA THR A 74 27.31 4.04 2.16
C THR A 74 27.56 5.54 2.19
N VAL A 75 28.21 6.05 1.15
CA VAL A 75 28.47 7.48 0.93
C VAL A 75 27.60 7.94 -0.23
N THR A 76 26.84 9.00 -0.03
CA THR A 76 26.13 9.67 -1.12
C THR A 76 27.05 10.66 -1.79
N VAL A 77 27.28 10.48 -3.08
CA VAL A 77 28.13 11.34 -3.92
C VAL A 77 27.25 12.19 -4.83
N ARG A 78 27.44 13.51 -4.80
CA ARG A 78 26.75 14.42 -5.71
C ARG A 78 27.54 14.57 -7.02
N SER A 79 26.96 14.11 -8.13
CA SER A 79 27.54 14.21 -9.48
C SER A 79 26.66 15.09 -10.38
N GLY A 80 26.97 16.38 -10.44
CA GLY A 80 26.12 17.36 -11.11
C GLY A 80 24.83 17.62 -10.31
N ARG A 81 23.67 17.31 -10.90
CA ARG A 81 22.36 17.42 -10.23
C ARG A 81 21.87 16.11 -9.63
N GLU A 82 22.59 15.01 -9.82
CA GLU A 82 22.20 13.68 -9.37
C GLU A 82 22.96 13.27 -8.11
N GLU A 83 22.31 12.49 -7.27
CA GLU A 83 22.91 11.83 -6.11
C GLU A 83 23.07 10.34 -6.42
N VAL A 84 24.26 9.83 -6.15
CA VAL A 84 24.65 8.44 -6.41
C VAL A 84 25.09 7.81 -5.10
N GLU A 85 24.47 6.70 -4.71
CA GLU A 85 24.86 5.96 -3.53
C GLU A 85 26.04 5.02 -3.83
N VAL A 86 27.15 5.20 -3.11
CA VAL A 86 28.37 4.42 -3.25
C VAL A 86 28.63 3.69 -1.94
N THR A 87 28.53 2.38 -1.95
CA THR A 87 28.71 1.52 -0.77
C THR A 87 30.06 0.82 -0.84
N THR A 88 30.85 0.92 0.23
CA THR A 88 32.09 0.15 0.39
C THR A 88 31.77 -1.34 0.49
N TYR A 89 32.55 -2.21 -0.16
CA TYR A 89 32.45 -3.66 0.02
C TYR A 89 32.51 -4.02 1.48
N ARG A 90 31.57 -4.82 1.93
CA ARG A 90 31.48 -5.18 3.34
C ARG A 90 30.99 -6.58 3.56
N THR A 91 31.40 -7.16 4.66
CA THR A 91 30.79 -8.31 5.28
C THR A 91 29.98 -7.85 6.49
N GLU A 92 28.95 -8.58 6.80
CA GLU A 92 28.05 -8.29 7.91
C GLU A 92 28.02 -9.49 8.83
N ALA A 93 28.14 -9.26 10.14
CA ALA A 93 28.12 -10.32 11.14
C ALA A 93 27.25 -9.88 12.33
N ASP A 94 26.68 -10.90 12.99
CA ASP A 94 25.81 -10.75 14.15
C ASP A 94 24.61 -9.84 13.89
N TYR A 95 23.41 -10.34 14.15
CA TYR A 95 22.17 -9.62 13.92
C TYR A 95 21.22 -9.88 15.10
N THR A 96 21.51 -9.24 16.24
CA THR A 96 20.72 -9.45 17.45
C THR A 96 19.27 -8.94 17.33
N ASP A 97 19.04 -7.94 16.49
CA ASP A 97 17.71 -7.38 16.25
C ASP A 97 17.03 -7.91 14.97
N HIS A 98 17.62 -8.89 14.26
CA HIS A 98 17.16 -9.42 12.97
C HIS A 98 16.88 -8.33 11.92
N ARG A 99 17.65 -7.23 11.97
CA ARG A 99 17.47 -6.07 11.09
C ARG A 99 18.77 -5.45 10.63
N ARG A 100 19.65 -5.15 11.58
CA ARG A 100 20.92 -4.46 11.33
C ARG A 100 22.06 -5.35 11.79
N PRO A 101 23.14 -5.40 10.99
CA PRO A 101 24.33 -6.07 11.49
C PRO A 101 24.87 -5.32 12.69
N ASP A 102 25.22 -6.04 13.76
CA ASP A 102 25.87 -5.48 14.93
C ASP A 102 27.32 -5.08 14.60
N HIS A 103 27.92 -5.82 13.67
CA HIS A 103 29.27 -5.57 13.19
C HIS A 103 29.30 -5.52 11.66
N VAL A 104 29.89 -4.43 11.14
CA VAL A 104 30.20 -4.25 9.72
C VAL A 104 31.71 -4.21 9.58
N SER A 105 32.25 -5.13 8.76
CA SER A 105 33.68 -5.14 8.43
C SER A 105 33.85 -4.85 6.95
N PHE A 106 34.68 -3.86 6.60
CA PHE A 106 34.98 -3.59 5.21
C PHE A 106 35.89 -4.67 4.65
N THR A 107 35.59 -5.10 3.42
CA THR A 107 36.36 -6.09 2.68
C THR A 107 36.85 -5.50 1.35
N ARG A 108 37.76 -6.18 0.70
CA ARG A 108 38.15 -5.85 -0.69
C ARG A 108 37.60 -6.88 -1.70
N SER A 109 36.79 -7.81 -1.24
CA SER A 109 36.20 -8.87 -2.06
C SER A 109 34.79 -8.47 -2.51
N LEU A 110 34.61 -8.23 -3.81
CA LEU A 110 33.29 -8.03 -4.41
C LEU A 110 32.37 -9.24 -4.15
N ARG A 111 32.94 -10.46 -4.22
CA ARG A 111 32.16 -11.69 -3.97
C ARG A 111 31.53 -11.69 -2.58
N ASP A 112 32.26 -11.23 -1.56
CA ASP A 112 31.76 -11.19 -0.18
C ASP A 112 30.66 -10.13 -0.03
N ASP A 113 30.79 -8.96 -0.69
CA ASP A 113 29.73 -7.94 -0.71
C ASP A 113 28.47 -8.46 -1.41
N LEU A 114 28.61 -9.22 -2.48
CA LEU A 114 27.47 -9.82 -3.17
C LEU A 114 26.85 -10.97 -2.35
N ALA A 115 27.64 -11.70 -1.57
CA ALA A 115 27.18 -12.85 -0.77
C ALA A 115 26.20 -12.47 0.35
N ARG A 116 26.28 -11.27 0.90
CA ARG A 116 25.35 -10.78 1.95
C ARG A 116 24.00 -10.31 1.42
N ARG A 117 23.78 -10.26 0.10
CA ARG A 117 22.55 -9.80 -0.52
C ARG A 117 21.42 -10.80 -0.36
N ASP A 118 20.21 -10.35 -0.57
CA ASP A 118 18.98 -11.14 -0.35
C ASP A 118 18.82 -12.30 -1.35
N PHE A 119 18.83 -11.98 -2.65
CA PHE A 119 18.53 -12.94 -3.71
C PHE A 119 19.60 -12.91 -4.80
N THR A 120 19.83 -14.07 -5.43
CA THR A 120 20.82 -14.24 -6.52
C THR A 120 20.64 -13.21 -7.63
N MET A 121 19.40 -12.92 -8.03
CA MET A 121 19.05 -11.93 -9.05
C MET A 121 19.43 -10.49 -8.70
N ASN A 122 19.65 -10.18 -7.42
CA ASN A 122 20.10 -8.88 -6.93
C ASN A 122 21.59 -8.91 -6.50
N ALA A 123 22.24 -10.07 -6.57
CA ALA A 123 23.63 -10.30 -6.20
C ALA A 123 24.54 -10.37 -7.44
N MET A 124 24.27 -9.53 -8.41
CA MET A 124 25.07 -9.32 -9.63
C MET A 124 25.65 -7.91 -9.63
N ALA A 125 26.82 -7.76 -10.23
CA ALA A 125 27.51 -6.49 -10.38
C ALA A 125 27.86 -6.24 -11.86
N TRP A 126 27.73 -5.01 -12.30
CA TRP A 126 28.02 -4.60 -13.67
C TRP A 126 29.09 -3.50 -13.69
N ARG A 127 30.12 -3.71 -14.48
CA ARG A 127 31.12 -2.70 -14.81
C ARG A 127 30.90 -2.25 -16.27
N PRO A 128 30.70 -0.96 -16.54
CA PRO A 128 30.57 -0.47 -17.91
C PRO A 128 31.88 -0.63 -18.70
N ALA A 129 31.78 -0.54 -20.02
CA ALA A 129 32.95 -0.50 -20.88
C ALA A 129 33.76 0.78 -20.63
N VAL A 130 35.07 0.67 -20.49
CA VAL A 130 35.99 1.80 -20.30
C VAL A 130 37.21 1.59 -21.21
N ASP A 131 37.60 2.66 -21.94
CA ASP A 131 38.83 2.73 -22.77
C ASP A 131 39.06 1.49 -23.66
N GLY A 132 37.98 1.01 -24.31
CA GLY A 132 38.05 -0.15 -25.22
C GLY A 132 37.96 -1.52 -24.52
N THR A 133 37.90 -1.56 -23.19
CA THR A 133 37.60 -2.77 -22.43
C THR A 133 36.07 -3.00 -22.41
N PRO A 134 35.58 -4.17 -22.88
CA PRO A 134 34.15 -4.47 -22.84
C PRO A 134 33.56 -4.41 -21.42
N GLY A 135 32.30 -4.03 -21.32
CA GLY A 135 31.56 -4.10 -20.05
C GLY A 135 31.52 -5.55 -19.54
N GLU A 136 31.54 -5.71 -18.24
CA GLU A 136 31.62 -7.01 -17.57
C GLU A 136 30.48 -7.20 -16.57
N LEU A 137 29.76 -8.32 -16.68
CA LEU A 137 28.78 -8.74 -15.67
C LEU A 137 29.40 -9.81 -14.77
N VAL A 138 29.51 -9.50 -13.48
CA VAL A 138 29.99 -10.41 -12.44
C VAL A 138 28.80 -11.05 -11.75
N ASP A 139 28.63 -12.36 -11.91
CA ASP A 139 27.50 -13.14 -11.39
C ASP A 139 27.98 -14.40 -10.65
N PRO A 140 28.51 -14.26 -9.43
CA PRO A 140 29.09 -15.40 -8.70
C PRO A 140 28.04 -16.38 -8.13
N PHE A 141 26.74 -16.00 -8.14
CA PHE A 141 25.66 -16.78 -7.53
C PHE A 141 24.62 -17.27 -8.54
N GLY A 142 24.81 -17.03 -9.84
CA GLY A 142 23.93 -17.52 -10.90
C GLY A 142 22.62 -16.76 -11.04
N GLY A 143 22.64 -15.46 -10.74
CA GLY A 143 21.46 -14.59 -10.83
C GLY A 143 20.87 -14.52 -12.23
N GLN A 144 21.71 -14.51 -13.30
CA GLN A 144 21.22 -14.53 -14.68
C GLN A 144 20.40 -15.80 -14.97
N ARG A 145 20.93 -16.97 -14.54
CA ARG A 145 20.24 -18.26 -14.71
C ARG A 145 18.90 -18.27 -13.98
N ASP A 146 18.84 -17.72 -12.76
CA ASP A 146 17.61 -17.67 -11.98
C ASP A 146 16.61 -16.67 -12.59
N LEU A 147 17.06 -15.56 -13.17
CA LEU A 147 16.21 -14.62 -13.94
C LEU A 147 15.63 -15.29 -15.19
N GLU A 148 16.43 -16.02 -15.96
CA GLU A 148 15.98 -16.78 -17.14
C GLU A 148 14.95 -17.84 -16.75
N ALA A 149 15.16 -18.54 -15.63
CA ALA A 149 14.26 -19.54 -15.09
C ALA A 149 13.02 -18.93 -14.39
N ARG A 150 12.98 -17.61 -14.21
CA ARG A 150 11.96 -16.88 -13.45
C ARG A 150 11.83 -17.38 -12.01
N ILE A 151 12.95 -17.45 -11.31
CA ILE A 151 13.06 -17.99 -9.96
C ILE A 151 13.61 -16.92 -9.00
N ILE A 152 13.01 -16.84 -7.81
CA ILE A 152 13.53 -16.09 -6.67
C ILE A 152 14.27 -17.08 -5.77
N ARG A 153 15.59 -16.97 -5.69
CA ARG A 153 16.47 -17.81 -4.89
C ARG A 153 17.26 -16.94 -3.91
N ALA A 154 17.29 -17.32 -2.64
CA ALA A 154 18.16 -16.68 -1.64
C ALA A 154 19.65 -16.95 -1.97
N VAL A 155 20.53 -16.01 -1.61
CA VAL A 155 21.97 -16.22 -1.70
C VAL A 155 22.43 -17.08 -0.52
N GLY A 156 23.08 -18.20 -0.79
CA GLY A 156 23.55 -19.13 0.26
C GLY A 156 22.42 -19.91 0.94
N ASP A 157 22.51 -20.10 2.26
CA ASP A 157 21.44 -20.75 3.03
C ASP A 157 20.29 -19.78 3.29
N PRO A 158 19.05 -20.07 2.86
CA PRO A 158 17.90 -19.21 3.10
C PRO A 158 17.65 -18.91 4.58
N ARG A 159 17.91 -19.89 5.47
CA ARG A 159 17.68 -19.74 6.92
C ARG A 159 18.59 -18.68 7.52
N GLU A 160 19.85 -18.71 7.15
CA GLU A 160 20.84 -17.71 7.57
C GLU A 160 20.41 -16.33 7.05
N ARG A 161 20.07 -16.21 5.75
CA ARG A 161 19.64 -14.94 5.15
C ARG A 161 18.40 -14.35 5.80
N PHE A 162 17.43 -15.18 6.19
CA PHE A 162 16.20 -14.71 6.85
C PHE A 162 16.38 -14.46 8.35
N ALA A 163 17.31 -15.14 9.00
CA ALA A 163 17.69 -14.84 10.38
C ALA A 163 18.42 -13.49 10.51
N GLU A 164 19.22 -13.12 9.50
CA GLU A 164 19.87 -11.80 9.44
C GLU A 164 18.85 -10.66 9.30
N ASP A 165 17.95 -10.76 8.33
CA ASP A 165 16.87 -9.78 8.12
C ASP A 165 15.59 -10.47 7.70
N ALA A 166 14.65 -10.55 8.65
CA ALA A 166 13.35 -11.17 8.44
C ALA A 166 12.52 -10.48 7.31
N LEU A 167 12.82 -9.21 6.98
CA LEU A 167 12.15 -8.51 5.87
C LEU A 167 12.41 -9.18 4.53
N ARG A 168 13.54 -9.88 4.37
CA ARG A 168 13.86 -10.58 3.13
C ARG A 168 12.78 -11.60 2.75
N MET A 169 12.07 -12.18 3.72
CA MET A 169 10.94 -13.07 3.47
C MET A 169 9.77 -12.34 2.78
N LEU A 170 9.39 -11.15 3.26
CA LEU A 170 8.37 -10.32 2.60
C LEU A 170 8.84 -9.83 1.23
N ARG A 171 10.12 -9.48 1.10
CA ARG A 171 10.72 -9.09 -0.18
C ARG A 171 10.67 -10.22 -1.21
N ALA A 172 10.87 -11.50 -0.81
CA ALA A 172 10.71 -12.66 -1.69
C ALA A 172 9.31 -12.72 -2.30
N VAL A 173 8.28 -12.59 -1.46
CA VAL A 173 6.87 -12.57 -1.90
C VAL A 173 6.60 -11.38 -2.82
N ARG A 174 7.08 -10.18 -2.46
CA ARG A 174 6.93 -8.99 -3.29
C ARG A 174 7.56 -9.17 -4.67
N PHE A 175 8.82 -9.63 -4.73
CA PHE A 175 9.50 -9.85 -6.02
C PHE A 175 8.80 -10.93 -6.84
N ALA A 176 8.39 -12.04 -6.20
CA ALA A 176 7.65 -13.10 -6.89
C ALA A 176 6.35 -12.54 -7.51
N THR A 177 5.63 -11.69 -6.77
CA THR A 177 4.38 -11.08 -7.25
C THR A 177 4.62 -10.08 -8.39
N LEU A 178 5.56 -9.14 -8.20
CA LEU A 178 5.77 -8.06 -9.17
C LEU A 178 6.43 -8.52 -10.46
N LEU A 179 7.33 -9.51 -10.39
CA LEU A 179 8.02 -10.05 -11.55
C LEU A 179 7.29 -11.25 -12.18
N GLY A 180 6.27 -11.80 -11.51
CA GLY A 180 5.59 -13.01 -11.93
C GLY A 180 6.49 -14.24 -11.86
N PHE A 181 7.41 -14.29 -10.87
CA PHE A 181 8.39 -15.37 -10.66
C PHE A 181 7.91 -16.34 -9.59
N LYS A 182 8.50 -17.54 -9.59
CA LYS A 182 8.30 -18.54 -8.54
C LYS A 182 9.40 -18.43 -7.48
N ILE A 183 9.06 -18.64 -6.22
CA ILE A 183 10.06 -18.78 -5.16
C ILE A 183 10.63 -20.21 -5.26
N GLU A 184 11.94 -20.31 -5.22
CA GLU A 184 12.65 -21.59 -5.28
C GLU A 184 12.29 -22.46 -4.06
N PRO A 185 12.16 -23.81 -4.21
CA PRO A 185 11.66 -24.68 -3.14
C PRO A 185 12.40 -24.60 -1.80
N GLU A 186 13.76 -24.56 -1.81
CA GLU A 186 14.55 -24.44 -0.57
C GLU A 186 14.39 -23.06 0.05
N THR A 187 14.32 -22.00 -0.77
CA THR A 187 14.02 -20.63 -0.33
C THR A 187 12.64 -20.57 0.30
N ALA A 188 11.61 -21.19 -0.32
CA ALA A 188 10.27 -21.25 0.23
C ALA A 188 10.21 -22.06 1.54
N ARG A 189 11.00 -23.13 1.67
CA ARG A 189 11.13 -23.91 2.91
C ARG A 189 11.74 -23.05 4.01
N GLY A 190 12.86 -22.38 3.72
CA GLY A 190 13.48 -21.44 4.66
C GLY A 190 12.56 -20.34 5.13
N ILE A 191 11.72 -19.79 4.24
CA ILE A 191 10.68 -18.79 4.62
C ILE A 191 9.71 -19.40 5.62
N ARG A 192 9.16 -20.60 5.39
CA ARG A 192 8.21 -21.24 6.31
C ARG A 192 8.83 -21.50 7.69
N GLU A 193 10.07 -21.99 7.73
CA GLU A 193 10.79 -22.26 8.97
C GLU A 193 11.10 -20.97 9.74
N CYS A 194 11.45 -19.88 9.04
CA CYS A 194 11.79 -18.59 9.61
C CYS A 194 10.58 -17.63 9.75
N ALA A 195 9.39 -18.00 9.29
CA ALA A 195 8.21 -17.13 9.33
C ALA A 195 7.93 -16.51 10.72
N PRO A 196 8.12 -17.21 11.86
CA PRO A 196 7.97 -16.61 13.18
C PRO A 196 8.85 -15.39 13.45
N LEU A 197 9.99 -15.24 12.76
CA LEU A 197 10.86 -14.08 12.87
C LEU A 197 10.19 -12.80 12.32
N ALA A 198 9.15 -12.92 11.50
CA ALA A 198 8.41 -11.75 11.03
C ALA A 198 7.77 -10.90 12.15
N LYS A 199 7.66 -11.44 13.39
CA LYS A 199 7.24 -10.68 14.58
C LYS A 199 8.21 -9.55 14.94
N THR A 200 9.49 -9.67 14.57
CA THR A 200 10.52 -8.66 14.86
C THR A 200 10.45 -7.46 13.94
N LEU A 201 9.68 -7.55 12.85
CA LEU A 201 9.54 -6.48 11.87
C LEU A 201 8.72 -5.31 12.44
N SER A 202 9.22 -4.10 12.26
CA SER A 202 8.43 -2.92 12.57
C SER A 202 7.25 -2.76 11.58
N GLY A 203 6.17 -2.12 12.06
CA GLY A 203 4.98 -1.88 11.25
C GLY A 203 5.29 -1.12 9.97
N GLU A 204 6.21 -0.15 10.01
CA GLU A 204 6.63 0.65 8.85
C GLU A 204 7.28 -0.22 7.77
N ARG A 205 8.13 -1.19 8.17
CA ARG A 205 8.78 -2.09 7.22
C ARG A 205 7.77 -3.03 6.55
N ILE A 206 6.83 -3.55 7.34
CA ILE A 206 5.72 -4.38 6.82
C ILE A 206 4.89 -3.56 5.84
N GLN A 207 4.49 -2.33 6.21
CA GLN A 207 3.74 -1.42 5.36
C GLN A 207 4.41 -1.19 4.01
N GLN A 208 5.72 -0.85 4.02
CA GLN A 208 6.47 -0.57 2.79
C GLN A 208 6.47 -1.73 1.79
N GLU A 209 6.55 -2.96 2.26
CA GLU A 209 6.48 -4.14 1.39
C GLU A 209 5.03 -4.44 0.97
N LEU A 210 4.05 -4.34 1.89
CA LEU A 210 2.63 -4.54 1.59
C LEU A 210 2.09 -3.54 0.57
N VAL A 211 2.42 -2.26 0.69
CA VAL A 211 1.99 -1.22 -0.27
C VAL A 211 2.46 -1.57 -1.68
N LYS A 212 3.71 -2.05 -1.84
CA LYS A 212 4.22 -2.49 -3.14
C LYS A 212 3.52 -3.73 -3.66
N MET A 213 3.17 -4.68 -2.78
CA MET A 213 2.41 -5.88 -3.16
C MET A 213 0.97 -5.52 -3.54
N LEU A 214 0.35 -4.63 -2.77
CA LEU A 214 -1.00 -4.14 -3.05
C LEU A 214 -1.08 -3.31 -4.34
N GLY A 215 -0.02 -2.62 -4.72
CA GLY A 215 0.11 -1.92 -6.00
C GLY A 215 0.25 -2.84 -7.22
N ALA A 216 0.36 -4.15 -7.06
CA ALA A 216 0.37 -5.10 -8.17
C ALA A 216 -1.01 -5.17 -8.85
N ALA A 217 -1.04 -5.57 -10.13
CA ALA A 217 -2.29 -5.78 -10.86
C ALA A 217 -3.21 -6.80 -10.17
N ARG A 218 -2.61 -7.83 -9.54
CA ARG A 218 -3.31 -8.88 -8.78
C ARG A 218 -2.67 -9.10 -7.42
N PRO A 219 -2.99 -8.28 -6.41
CA PRO A 219 -2.47 -8.44 -5.05
C PRO A 219 -2.84 -9.77 -4.40
N SER A 220 -3.91 -10.45 -4.85
CA SER A 220 -4.28 -11.79 -4.37
C SER A 220 -3.15 -12.80 -4.50
N VAL A 221 -2.26 -12.65 -5.49
CA VAL A 221 -1.08 -13.53 -5.66
C VAL A 221 -0.14 -13.40 -4.47
N ALA A 222 0.17 -12.16 -4.05
CA ALA A 222 1.00 -11.93 -2.87
C ALA A 222 0.34 -12.44 -1.58
N LEU A 223 -0.95 -12.15 -1.41
CA LEU A 223 -1.69 -12.49 -0.20
C LEU A 223 -1.82 -14.01 0.01
N ARG A 224 -2.07 -14.77 -1.06
CA ARG A 224 -2.02 -16.24 -1.01
C ARG A 224 -0.62 -16.74 -0.67
N MET A 225 0.41 -16.20 -1.32
CA MET A 225 1.81 -16.56 -1.02
C MET A 225 2.19 -16.28 0.43
N LEU A 226 1.82 -15.12 0.98
CA LEU A 226 2.03 -14.78 2.39
C LEU A 226 1.37 -15.81 3.32
N SER A 227 0.14 -16.23 3.00
CA SER A 227 -0.58 -17.24 3.76
C SER A 227 0.07 -18.62 3.63
N ASP A 228 0.37 -19.10 2.40
CA ASP A 228 0.96 -20.41 2.14
C ASP A 228 2.37 -20.58 2.73
N LEU A 229 3.07 -19.48 2.93
CA LEU A 229 4.39 -19.43 3.55
C LEU A 229 4.34 -19.18 5.08
N GLY A 230 3.14 -19.05 5.66
CA GLY A 230 2.96 -18.83 7.11
C GLY A 230 3.25 -17.39 7.57
N LEU A 231 3.59 -16.49 6.66
CA LEU A 231 3.90 -15.09 6.99
C LEU A 231 2.64 -14.32 7.38
N LEU A 232 1.51 -14.56 6.69
CA LEU A 232 0.26 -13.85 6.95
C LEU A 232 -0.25 -14.09 8.38
N ALA A 233 -0.13 -15.31 8.89
CA ALA A 233 -0.49 -15.68 10.26
C ALA A 233 0.28 -14.86 11.32
N VAL A 234 1.48 -14.37 10.97
CA VAL A 234 2.32 -13.58 11.87
C VAL A 234 2.04 -12.09 11.74
N ILE A 235 1.94 -11.56 10.50
CA ILE A 235 1.80 -10.11 10.27
C ILE A 235 0.36 -9.62 10.31
N CYS A 236 -0.62 -10.49 10.01
CA CYS A 236 -2.06 -10.20 10.04
C CYS A 236 -2.90 -11.45 10.35
N PRO A 237 -2.84 -11.96 11.60
CA PRO A 237 -3.60 -13.15 12.00
C PRO A 237 -5.11 -12.98 11.80
N GLU A 238 -5.62 -11.74 11.88
CA GLU A 238 -7.02 -11.42 11.66
C GLU A 238 -7.47 -11.74 10.22
N LEU A 239 -6.58 -11.53 9.23
CA LEU A 239 -6.86 -11.87 7.84
C LEU A 239 -6.65 -13.37 7.59
N GLU A 240 -5.68 -14.01 8.23
CA GLU A 240 -5.45 -15.45 8.11
C GLU A 240 -6.66 -16.25 8.62
N ILE A 241 -7.29 -15.85 9.74
CA ILE A 241 -8.47 -16.54 10.28
C ILE A 241 -9.68 -16.47 9.34
N CYS A 242 -9.74 -15.52 8.42
CA CYS A 242 -10.78 -15.44 7.40
C CYS A 242 -10.81 -16.67 6.47
N LYS A 243 -9.73 -17.43 6.36
CA LYS A 243 -9.67 -18.70 5.59
C LYS A 243 -10.57 -19.78 6.16
N THR A 244 -10.78 -19.78 7.47
CA THR A 244 -11.61 -20.77 8.15
C THR A 244 -13.08 -20.33 8.29
N THR A 245 -13.40 -19.12 7.84
CA THR A 245 -14.76 -18.58 7.93
C THR A 245 -15.50 -18.82 6.62
N PRO A 246 -16.45 -19.77 6.57
CA PRO A 246 -17.17 -20.10 5.35
C PRO A 246 -18.13 -18.99 4.95
N GLN A 247 -18.34 -18.83 3.65
CA GLN A 247 -19.42 -18.01 3.10
C GLN A 247 -19.93 -18.58 1.80
N ASP A 248 -21.22 -18.42 1.55
CA ASP A 248 -21.89 -18.88 0.34
C ASP A 248 -21.82 -17.80 -0.74
N LYS A 249 -20.72 -17.76 -1.49
CA LYS A 249 -20.53 -16.88 -2.65
C LYS A 249 -20.10 -17.69 -3.87
N ALA A 250 -20.52 -17.28 -5.06
CA ALA A 250 -20.36 -18.05 -6.29
C ALA A 250 -18.88 -18.35 -6.65
N VAL A 251 -17.95 -17.47 -6.30
CA VAL A 251 -16.51 -17.59 -6.67
C VAL A 251 -15.58 -17.69 -5.46
N ALA A 252 -16.09 -17.53 -4.24
CA ALA A 252 -15.26 -17.52 -3.03
C ALA A 252 -15.93 -18.31 -1.90
N GLN A 253 -15.32 -19.43 -1.51
CA GLN A 253 -15.88 -20.35 -0.52
C GLN A 253 -15.64 -19.89 0.94
N ASN A 254 -14.76 -18.93 1.16
CA ASN A 254 -14.45 -18.37 2.47
C ASN A 254 -14.21 -16.85 2.37
N VAL A 255 -14.19 -16.21 3.56
CA VAL A 255 -14.03 -14.74 3.66
C VAL A 255 -12.68 -14.28 3.11
N PHE A 256 -11.60 -15.04 3.29
CA PHE A 256 -10.28 -14.69 2.78
C PHE A 256 -10.25 -14.61 1.25
N GLU A 257 -10.71 -15.67 0.57
CA GLU A 257 -10.71 -15.69 -0.90
C GLU A 257 -11.59 -14.59 -1.49
N HIS A 258 -12.72 -14.29 -0.84
CA HIS A 258 -13.54 -13.15 -1.23
C HIS A 258 -12.82 -11.81 -1.05
N SER A 259 -12.19 -11.57 0.10
CA SER A 259 -11.49 -10.33 0.42
C SER A 259 -10.35 -10.04 -0.56
N ILE A 260 -9.54 -11.06 -0.88
CA ILE A 260 -8.44 -10.89 -1.85
C ILE A 260 -8.95 -10.72 -3.29
N ALA A 261 -10.06 -11.35 -3.66
CA ALA A 261 -10.70 -11.14 -4.97
C ALA A 261 -11.33 -9.74 -5.07
N THR A 262 -11.90 -9.23 -3.99
CA THR A 262 -12.40 -7.85 -3.90
C THR A 262 -11.24 -6.86 -4.05
N ALA A 263 -10.10 -7.10 -3.40
CA ALA A 263 -8.90 -6.27 -3.57
C ALA A 263 -8.37 -6.29 -5.02
N ASP A 264 -8.39 -7.43 -5.71
CA ASP A 264 -8.01 -7.52 -7.14
C ASP A 264 -8.93 -6.67 -8.04
N ALA A 265 -10.20 -6.50 -7.65
CA ALA A 265 -11.20 -5.75 -8.41
C ALA A 265 -11.14 -4.23 -8.19
N THR A 266 -10.31 -3.74 -7.27
CA THR A 266 -10.10 -2.31 -7.04
C THR A 266 -8.95 -1.76 -7.90
N PRO A 267 -8.92 -0.45 -8.25
CA PRO A 267 -7.80 0.17 -8.97
C PRO A 267 -6.46 0.00 -8.25
N ALA A 268 -5.38 -0.21 -9.01
CA ALA A 268 -4.05 -0.47 -8.46
C ALA A 268 -3.39 0.77 -7.82
N ASP A 269 -3.78 1.94 -8.24
CA ASP A 269 -3.28 3.25 -7.83
C ASP A 269 -4.09 3.87 -6.68
N ASP A 270 -5.21 3.26 -6.29
CA ASP A 270 -6.04 3.69 -5.16
C ASP A 270 -5.79 2.78 -3.94
N LEU A 271 -4.78 3.11 -3.16
CA LEU A 271 -4.36 2.32 -2.00
C LEU A 271 -5.44 2.27 -0.89
N PRO A 272 -6.09 3.37 -0.48
CA PRO A 272 -7.16 3.32 0.51
C PRO A 272 -8.32 2.41 0.08
N LEU A 273 -8.78 2.52 -1.16
CA LEU A 273 -9.84 1.67 -1.69
C LEU A 273 -9.42 0.20 -1.74
N ARG A 274 -8.15 -0.08 -2.09
CA ARG A 274 -7.61 -1.44 -2.14
C ARG A 274 -7.49 -2.07 -0.75
N LEU A 275 -7.08 -1.29 0.25
CA LEU A 275 -7.08 -1.69 1.65
C LEU A 275 -8.51 -1.92 2.16
N ALA A 276 -9.45 -1.06 1.79
CA ALA A 276 -10.86 -1.26 2.13
C ALA A 276 -11.40 -2.53 1.49
N GLY A 277 -11.09 -2.80 0.21
CA GLY A 277 -11.46 -4.05 -0.47
C GLY A 277 -10.90 -5.30 0.21
N LEU A 278 -9.65 -5.24 0.69
CA LEU A 278 -9.02 -6.34 1.42
C LEU A 278 -9.63 -6.56 2.82
N LEU A 279 -10.04 -5.51 3.52
CA LEU A 279 -10.40 -5.55 4.94
C LEU A 279 -11.92 -5.39 5.20
N HIS A 280 -12.77 -5.16 4.17
CA HIS A 280 -14.19 -4.85 4.38
C HIS A 280 -14.95 -5.91 5.20
N ASP A 281 -14.60 -7.16 5.02
CA ASP A 281 -15.21 -8.33 5.67
C ASP A 281 -14.40 -8.87 6.86
N ILE A 282 -13.36 -8.18 7.32
CA ILE A 282 -12.46 -8.62 8.42
C ILE A 282 -13.19 -8.82 9.77
N GLY A 283 -14.38 -8.27 9.90
CA GLY A 283 -15.25 -8.45 11.07
C GLY A 283 -16.00 -9.78 11.09
N LYS A 284 -16.19 -10.43 9.93
CA LYS A 284 -17.03 -11.63 9.78
C LYS A 284 -16.64 -12.79 10.70
N PRO A 285 -15.35 -13.15 10.86
CA PRO A 285 -14.98 -14.25 11.77
C PRO A 285 -15.45 -14.04 13.21
N ALA A 286 -15.49 -12.80 13.68
CA ALA A 286 -15.89 -12.48 15.05
C ALA A 286 -17.40 -12.33 15.24
N THR A 287 -18.15 -12.23 14.16
CA THR A 287 -19.62 -11.99 14.19
C THR A 287 -20.41 -13.16 13.59
N PHE A 288 -19.74 -14.26 13.28
CA PHE A 288 -20.38 -15.44 12.71
C PHE A 288 -21.23 -16.15 13.76
N ALA A 289 -22.52 -16.14 13.58
CA ALA A 289 -23.49 -16.86 14.42
C ALA A 289 -24.66 -17.32 13.55
N ASP A 290 -25.07 -18.57 13.73
CA ASP A 290 -26.23 -19.17 13.05
C ASP A 290 -26.26 -19.00 11.52
N GLY A 291 -25.08 -19.04 10.90
CA GLY A 291 -24.93 -18.85 9.44
C GLY A 291 -24.95 -17.40 8.96
N HIS A 292 -25.01 -16.44 9.87
CA HIS A 292 -25.10 -15.00 9.59
C HIS A 292 -23.92 -14.21 10.16
N PHE A 293 -23.69 -13.00 9.64
CA PHE A 293 -22.63 -12.08 10.05
C PHE A 293 -23.23 -10.74 10.50
N HIS A 294 -23.79 -10.71 11.71
CA HIS A 294 -24.48 -9.52 12.20
C HIS A 294 -23.51 -8.41 12.56
N GLN A 295 -23.75 -7.20 11.99
CA GLN A 295 -22.97 -5.99 12.27
C GLN A 295 -21.45 -6.14 12.06
N HIS A 296 -21.03 -7.01 11.12
CA HIS A 296 -19.60 -7.22 10.84
C HIS A 296 -18.90 -5.96 10.34
N GLU A 297 -19.64 -5.01 9.75
CA GLU A 297 -19.11 -3.71 9.28
C GLU A 297 -18.62 -2.85 10.45
N PHE A 298 -19.25 -2.92 11.63
CA PHE A 298 -18.84 -2.19 12.83
C PHE A 298 -17.60 -2.82 13.47
N VAL A 299 -17.61 -4.14 13.61
CA VAL A 299 -16.46 -4.89 14.11
C VAL A 299 -15.29 -4.80 13.13
N GLY A 300 -15.58 -4.84 11.82
CA GLY A 300 -14.62 -4.69 10.74
C GLY A 300 -13.92 -3.33 10.75
N GLU A 301 -14.67 -2.24 10.92
CA GLU A 301 -14.11 -0.90 11.09
C GLU A 301 -13.09 -0.85 12.24
N ALA A 302 -13.47 -1.34 13.41
CA ALA A 302 -12.59 -1.32 14.58
C ALA A 302 -11.31 -2.13 14.35
N LYS A 303 -11.43 -3.36 13.83
CA LYS A 303 -10.28 -4.22 13.49
C LYS A 303 -9.38 -3.61 12.41
N ALA A 304 -9.95 -3.04 11.36
CA ALA A 304 -9.18 -2.39 10.31
C ALA A 304 -8.35 -1.21 10.86
N ARG A 305 -8.94 -0.39 11.75
CA ARG A 305 -8.20 0.69 12.45
C ARG A 305 -7.02 0.15 13.27
N GLU A 306 -7.19 -0.98 13.95
CA GLU A 306 -6.12 -1.62 14.74
C GLU A 306 -5.01 -2.14 13.84
N ILE A 307 -5.35 -2.87 12.77
CA ILE A 307 -4.41 -3.42 11.79
C ILE A 307 -3.59 -2.30 11.14
N LEU A 308 -4.26 -1.26 10.63
CA LEU A 308 -3.60 -0.17 9.92
C LEU A 308 -2.71 0.68 10.86
N ARG A 309 -3.11 0.88 12.12
CA ARG A 309 -2.23 1.51 13.13
C ARG A 309 -1.01 0.65 13.43
N ARG A 310 -1.18 -0.66 13.57
CA ARG A 310 -0.07 -1.62 13.78
C ARG A 310 0.91 -1.57 12.61
N TRP A 311 0.42 -1.40 11.38
CA TRP A 311 1.23 -1.21 10.18
C TRP A 311 1.67 0.24 9.96
N ARG A 312 1.37 1.16 10.89
CA ARG A 312 1.84 2.55 10.85
C ARG A 312 1.36 3.35 9.63
N PHE A 313 0.14 3.08 9.15
CA PHE A 313 -0.50 3.97 8.18
C PHE A 313 -0.82 5.33 8.83
N ASP A 314 -0.87 6.38 8.00
CA ASP A 314 -1.27 7.72 8.43
C ASP A 314 -2.76 7.78 8.83
N LYS A 315 -3.11 8.84 9.56
CA LYS A 315 -4.47 9.00 10.12
C LYS A 315 -5.54 9.18 9.04
N GLU A 316 -5.19 9.78 7.92
CA GLU A 316 -6.08 10.07 6.81
C GLU A 316 -6.45 8.76 6.10
N THR A 317 -5.48 7.97 5.69
CA THR A 317 -5.67 6.61 5.15
C THR A 317 -6.51 5.74 6.08
N ILE A 318 -6.21 5.75 7.40
CA ILE A 318 -6.98 4.96 8.38
C ILE A 318 -8.44 5.43 8.48
N ALA A 319 -8.68 6.74 8.43
CA ALA A 319 -10.03 7.29 8.52
C ALA A 319 -10.86 6.93 7.29
N GLU A 320 -10.28 7.06 6.10
CA GLU A 320 -10.92 6.76 4.83
C GLU A 320 -11.27 5.26 4.71
N VAL A 321 -10.31 4.37 4.93
CA VAL A 321 -10.54 2.91 4.91
C VAL A 321 -11.63 2.52 5.90
N ALA A 322 -11.58 3.04 7.11
CA ALA A 322 -12.55 2.72 8.16
C ALA A 322 -13.96 3.23 7.82
N LEU A 323 -14.07 4.42 7.21
CA LEU A 323 -15.35 4.95 6.73
C LEU A 323 -15.95 4.06 5.64
N LEU A 324 -15.13 3.64 4.68
CA LEU A 324 -15.56 2.75 3.61
C LEU A 324 -16.04 1.41 4.15
N ILE A 325 -15.29 0.79 5.07
CA ILE A 325 -15.67 -0.48 5.72
C ILE A 325 -16.98 -0.31 6.52
N ARG A 326 -17.12 0.78 7.28
CA ARG A 326 -18.31 1.04 8.07
C ARG A 326 -19.59 1.12 7.23
N ASN A 327 -19.50 1.66 6.02
CA ASN A 327 -20.64 1.95 5.16
C ASN A 327 -20.79 0.99 3.98
N HIS A 328 -19.92 -0.05 3.82
CA HIS A 328 -19.96 -0.92 2.65
C HIS A 328 -21.26 -1.74 2.53
N MET A 329 -21.94 -2.00 3.66
CA MET A 329 -23.21 -2.71 3.72
C MET A 329 -24.38 -1.75 3.55
N PHE A 330 -24.53 -1.16 2.37
CA PHE A 330 -25.75 -0.46 2.03
C PHE A 330 -26.61 -1.29 1.09
N TRP A 331 -27.89 -1.25 1.34
CA TRP A 331 -28.92 -1.97 0.57
C TRP A 331 -29.79 -0.95 -0.14
N TYR A 332 -29.83 -1.02 -1.46
CA TYR A 332 -30.69 -0.19 -2.29
C TYR A 332 -31.98 -0.91 -2.62
N GLN A 333 -33.09 -0.21 -2.47
CA GLN A 333 -34.42 -0.60 -2.96
C GLN A 333 -34.89 0.46 -3.95
N GLU A 334 -35.55 0.04 -5.03
CA GLU A 334 -36.00 0.98 -6.07
C GLU A 334 -36.98 2.02 -5.56
N GLU A 335 -37.67 1.72 -4.44
CA GLU A 335 -38.60 2.61 -3.74
C GLU A 335 -37.95 3.74 -2.96
N TRP A 336 -36.64 3.82 -2.88
CA TRP A 336 -35.98 4.92 -2.19
C TRP A 336 -36.44 6.27 -2.76
N THR A 337 -36.95 7.14 -1.89
CA THR A 337 -37.29 8.52 -2.27
C THR A 337 -36.03 9.35 -2.48
N GLY A 338 -36.13 10.50 -3.17
CA GLY A 338 -35.01 11.44 -3.28
C GLY A 338 -34.44 11.85 -1.91
N SER A 339 -35.32 12.05 -0.91
CA SER A 339 -34.87 12.36 0.45
C SER A 339 -34.09 11.19 1.11
N ALA A 340 -34.43 9.94 0.82
CA ALA A 340 -33.67 8.80 1.29
C ALA A 340 -32.27 8.75 0.66
N VAL A 341 -32.16 9.04 -0.64
CA VAL A 341 -30.86 9.16 -1.33
C VAL A 341 -30.03 10.29 -0.76
N ARG A 342 -30.61 11.47 -0.53
CA ARG A 342 -29.91 12.62 0.08
C ARG A 342 -29.41 12.30 1.49
N ARG A 343 -30.22 11.63 2.34
CA ARG A 343 -29.80 11.15 3.67
C ARG A 343 -28.64 10.16 3.60
N PHE A 344 -28.66 9.25 2.62
CA PHE A 344 -27.56 8.33 2.40
C PHE A 344 -26.27 9.07 2.03
N VAL A 345 -26.32 9.99 1.05
CA VAL A 345 -25.16 10.81 0.65
C VAL A 345 -24.62 11.62 1.83
N ARG A 346 -25.49 12.26 2.59
CA ARG A 346 -25.12 13.01 3.80
C ARG A 346 -24.42 12.13 4.85
N LYS A 347 -24.95 10.92 5.12
CA LYS A 347 -24.39 9.98 6.11
C LYS A 347 -22.98 9.56 5.74
N VAL A 348 -22.73 9.35 4.47
CA VAL A 348 -21.43 8.88 3.94
C VAL A 348 -20.45 10.04 3.77
N GLY A 349 -20.95 11.24 3.44
CA GLY A 349 -20.17 12.38 2.97
C GLY A 349 -20.03 12.35 1.44
N LEU A 350 -20.32 13.49 0.83
CA LEU A 350 -20.36 13.64 -0.63
C LEU A 350 -19.05 13.17 -1.30
N GLU A 351 -17.92 13.53 -0.69
CA GLU A 351 -16.57 13.23 -1.15
C GLU A 351 -16.25 11.72 -1.14
N ASN A 352 -16.92 10.95 -0.26
CA ASN A 352 -16.65 9.51 -0.08
C ASN A 352 -17.56 8.62 -0.96
N ILE A 353 -18.62 9.18 -1.54
CA ILE A 353 -19.58 8.44 -2.36
C ILE A 353 -18.93 7.70 -3.53
N PRO A 354 -18.04 8.32 -4.33
CA PRO A 354 -17.39 7.60 -5.43
C PRO A 354 -16.61 6.36 -4.97
N ALA A 355 -15.82 6.50 -3.90
CA ALA A 355 -15.02 5.42 -3.35
C ALA A 355 -15.90 4.30 -2.76
N LEU A 356 -16.99 4.64 -2.07
CA LEU A 356 -17.92 3.67 -1.52
C LEU A 356 -18.62 2.84 -2.62
N PHE A 357 -19.02 3.48 -3.72
CA PHE A 357 -19.59 2.78 -4.87
C PHE A 357 -18.56 1.90 -5.58
N ALA A 358 -17.32 2.38 -5.70
CA ALA A 358 -16.21 1.59 -6.25
C ALA A 358 -15.94 0.35 -5.38
N LEU A 359 -15.94 0.49 -4.04
CA LEU A 359 -15.81 -0.64 -3.12
C LEU A 359 -16.96 -1.66 -3.31
N ARG A 360 -18.20 -1.17 -3.40
CA ARG A 360 -19.37 -2.06 -3.58
C ARG A 360 -19.35 -2.78 -4.91
N ARG A 361 -18.88 -2.10 -5.98
CA ARG A 361 -18.67 -2.73 -7.29
C ARG A 361 -17.61 -3.82 -7.20
N ALA A 362 -16.49 -3.55 -6.53
CA ALA A 362 -15.41 -4.53 -6.32
C ALA A 362 -15.88 -5.74 -5.47
N ASP A 363 -16.64 -5.52 -4.40
CA ASP A 363 -17.27 -6.59 -3.59
C ASP A 363 -18.21 -7.48 -4.44
N ASN A 364 -19.04 -6.87 -5.27
CA ASN A 364 -19.91 -7.60 -6.19
C ASN A 364 -19.09 -8.47 -7.17
N ILE A 365 -18.01 -7.94 -7.74
CA ILE A 365 -17.10 -8.69 -8.62
C ILE A 365 -16.45 -9.84 -7.84
N GLY A 366 -15.87 -9.55 -6.67
CA GLY A 366 -15.23 -10.56 -5.81
C GLY A 366 -16.18 -11.63 -5.29
N SER A 367 -17.48 -11.35 -5.27
CA SER A 367 -18.55 -12.32 -4.93
C SER A 367 -19.01 -13.16 -6.12
N GLY A 368 -18.60 -12.85 -7.36
CA GLY A 368 -19.21 -13.39 -8.58
C GLY A 368 -20.68 -13.01 -8.70
N ALA A 369 -21.02 -11.78 -8.34
CA ALA A 369 -22.40 -11.32 -8.31
C ALA A 369 -23.07 -11.43 -9.66
N ARG A 370 -24.35 -11.82 -9.64
CA ARG A 370 -25.19 -11.90 -10.84
C ARG A 370 -25.45 -10.49 -11.39
N THR A 371 -25.74 -10.42 -12.69
CA THR A 371 -26.01 -9.17 -13.44
C THR A 371 -27.01 -8.24 -12.74
N GLY A 372 -28.07 -8.79 -12.08
CA GLY A 372 -29.08 -7.98 -11.38
C GLY A 372 -28.55 -7.14 -10.21
N ARG A 373 -27.54 -7.61 -9.45
CA ARG A 373 -26.92 -6.82 -8.37
C ARG A 373 -26.11 -5.65 -8.90
N MET A 374 -25.44 -5.85 -10.03
CA MET A 374 -24.70 -4.76 -10.71
C MET A 374 -25.67 -3.71 -11.25
N TYR A 375 -26.77 -4.13 -11.87
CA TYR A 375 -27.81 -3.22 -12.37
C TYR A 375 -28.39 -2.34 -11.25
N ALA A 376 -28.77 -2.92 -10.10
CA ALA A 376 -29.29 -2.18 -8.97
C ALA A 376 -28.28 -1.14 -8.42
N LEU A 377 -26.99 -1.50 -8.41
CA LEU A 377 -25.94 -0.57 -7.98
C LEU A 377 -25.78 0.60 -8.95
N GLU A 378 -25.79 0.34 -10.27
CA GLU A 378 -25.67 1.39 -11.28
C GLU A 378 -26.93 2.29 -11.29
N SER A 379 -28.13 1.72 -11.12
CA SER A 379 -29.36 2.51 -10.97
C SER A 379 -29.31 3.43 -9.76
N LEU A 380 -28.83 2.96 -8.62
CA LEU A 380 -28.61 3.83 -7.46
C LEU A 380 -27.56 4.91 -7.74
N TRP A 381 -26.49 4.54 -8.44
CA TRP A 381 -25.44 5.50 -8.81
C TRP A 381 -26.00 6.66 -9.64
N GLU A 382 -26.79 6.36 -10.66
CA GLU A 382 -27.46 7.39 -11.50
C GLU A 382 -28.36 8.30 -10.68
N ARG A 383 -29.16 7.73 -9.77
CA ARG A 383 -30.01 8.52 -8.86
C ARG A 383 -29.20 9.39 -7.90
N VAL A 384 -28.12 8.87 -7.34
CA VAL A 384 -27.24 9.65 -6.49
C VAL A 384 -26.63 10.81 -7.26
N GLN A 385 -26.16 10.58 -8.49
CA GLN A 385 -25.63 11.66 -9.34
C GLN A 385 -26.70 12.73 -9.65
N GLU A 386 -27.95 12.31 -9.91
CA GLU A 386 -29.06 13.22 -10.15
C GLU A 386 -29.37 14.06 -8.90
N GLU A 387 -29.43 13.44 -7.72
CA GLU A 387 -29.66 14.16 -6.47
C GLU A 387 -28.51 15.12 -6.14
N ILE A 388 -27.24 14.71 -6.38
CA ILE A 388 -26.08 15.60 -6.20
C ILE A 388 -26.16 16.82 -7.13
N ARG A 389 -26.63 16.63 -8.37
CA ARG A 389 -26.76 17.70 -9.35
C ARG A 389 -27.91 18.65 -9.05
N THR A 390 -29.00 18.15 -8.48
CA THR A 390 -30.25 18.88 -8.31
C THR A 390 -30.48 19.42 -6.89
N ALA A 391 -29.90 18.76 -5.87
CA ALA A 391 -30.07 19.18 -4.48
C ALA A 391 -29.23 20.42 -4.17
N SER A 392 -29.81 21.29 -3.34
CA SER A 392 -29.21 22.56 -2.94
C SER A 392 -28.36 22.49 -1.66
N ALA A 393 -28.42 21.36 -0.92
CA ALA A 393 -27.72 21.24 0.35
C ALA A 393 -27.43 19.78 0.72
N PHE A 394 -26.18 19.47 1.06
CA PHE A 394 -25.71 18.20 1.64
C PHE A 394 -25.05 18.36 3.01
N SER A 395 -24.83 19.61 3.42
CA SER A 395 -24.30 19.97 4.74
C SER A 395 -24.99 21.18 5.30
N LEU A 396 -24.86 21.42 6.61
CA LEU A 396 -25.39 22.65 7.24
C LEU A 396 -24.84 23.94 6.62
N ARG A 397 -23.65 23.89 6.02
CA ARG A 397 -23.00 25.03 5.37
C ARG A 397 -23.67 25.41 4.04
N ASP A 398 -24.43 24.50 3.46
CA ASP A 398 -25.10 24.68 2.18
C ASP A 398 -26.51 25.32 2.36
N LEU A 399 -26.96 25.51 3.60
CA LEU A 399 -28.20 26.26 3.87
C LEU A 399 -28.04 27.72 3.43
N ALA A 400 -29.12 28.31 2.88
CA ALA A 400 -29.15 29.68 2.45
C ALA A 400 -29.14 30.71 3.62
N ILE A 401 -29.10 30.23 4.86
CA ILE A 401 -28.91 31.02 6.09
C ILE A 401 -27.92 30.33 7.01
N ASP A 402 -27.25 31.10 7.86
CA ASP A 402 -26.33 30.62 8.88
C ASP A 402 -26.84 30.90 10.31
N GLY A 403 -25.96 30.60 11.31
CA GLY A 403 -26.31 30.83 12.72
C GLY A 403 -26.51 32.30 13.07
N ASN A 404 -25.85 33.22 12.38
CA ASN A 404 -26.00 34.64 12.60
C ASN A 404 -27.38 35.12 12.12
N ASP A 405 -27.83 34.59 10.99
CA ASP A 405 -29.16 34.86 10.46
C ASP A 405 -30.26 34.41 11.43
N VAL A 406 -30.11 33.17 11.98
CA VAL A 406 -31.05 32.62 12.97
C VAL A 406 -31.07 33.46 14.24
N MET A 407 -29.91 33.85 14.76
CA MET A 407 -29.79 34.70 15.96
C MET A 407 -30.43 36.07 15.73
N ALA A 408 -30.16 36.69 14.59
CA ALA A 408 -30.70 37.99 14.25
C ALA A 408 -32.24 37.97 14.09
N GLU A 409 -32.77 36.94 13.45
CA GLU A 409 -34.20 36.80 13.18
C GLU A 409 -35.01 36.47 14.43
N LEU A 410 -34.49 35.65 15.32
CA LEU A 410 -35.23 35.20 16.51
C LEU A 410 -34.87 35.96 17.79
N GLY A 411 -33.86 36.82 17.76
CA GLY A 411 -33.39 37.56 18.92
C GLY A 411 -32.81 36.69 20.03
N ILE A 412 -32.23 35.53 19.67
CA ILE A 412 -31.67 34.56 20.62
C ILE A 412 -30.14 34.64 20.62
N PRO A 413 -29.48 34.37 21.77
CA PRO A 413 -28.03 34.37 21.84
C PRO A 413 -27.40 33.13 21.18
N GLN A 414 -26.11 33.22 20.85
CA GLN A 414 -25.34 32.07 20.38
C GLN A 414 -25.40 30.92 21.39
N GLY A 415 -25.81 29.72 20.92
CA GLY A 415 -25.95 28.58 21.81
C GLY A 415 -26.49 27.34 21.13
N ARG A 416 -26.78 26.33 21.95
CA ARG A 416 -27.31 25.02 21.49
C ARG A 416 -28.62 25.13 20.72
N GLU A 417 -29.44 26.13 21.05
CA GLU A 417 -30.72 26.34 20.41
C GLU A 417 -30.56 26.73 18.92
N VAL A 418 -29.62 27.61 18.59
CA VAL A 418 -29.28 27.97 17.21
C VAL A 418 -28.87 26.73 16.42
N GLY A 419 -28.00 25.90 17.00
CA GLY A 419 -27.55 24.67 16.35
C GLY A 419 -28.71 23.68 16.12
N ARG A 420 -29.64 23.56 17.05
CA ARG A 420 -30.81 22.71 16.94
C ARG A 420 -31.74 23.19 15.83
N ILE A 421 -32.05 24.51 15.77
CA ILE A 421 -32.86 25.08 14.72
C ILE A 421 -32.24 24.87 13.35
N LEU A 422 -30.93 25.11 13.19
CA LEU A 422 -30.20 24.83 11.93
C LEU A 422 -30.31 23.38 11.52
N ASN A 423 -30.17 22.42 12.46
CA ASN A 423 -30.31 21.01 12.17
C ASN A 423 -31.77 20.68 11.71
N GLU A 424 -32.80 21.22 12.34
CA GLU A 424 -34.18 21.00 11.93
C GLU A 424 -34.46 21.61 10.55
N LEU A 425 -33.96 22.80 10.27
CA LEU A 425 -34.03 23.42 8.95
C LEU A 425 -33.37 22.54 7.88
N PHE A 426 -32.20 21.97 8.21
CA PHE A 426 -31.49 21.11 7.31
C PHE A 426 -32.23 19.79 7.06
N GLU A 427 -32.88 19.19 8.06
CA GLU A 427 -33.73 18.02 7.84
C GLU A 427 -34.89 18.35 6.86
N ARG A 428 -35.53 19.50 6.99
CA ARG A 428 -36.61 19.92 6.10
C ARG A 428 -36.13 20.18 4.67
N VAL A 429 -34.95 20.79 4.50
CA VAL A 429 -34.31 20.95 3.19
C VAL A 429 -33.92 19.61 2.60
N THR A 430 -33.50 18.66 3.43
CA THR A 430 -33.20 17.29 2.98
C THR A 430 -34.45 16.57 2.44
N GLU A 431 -35.63 16.84 3.04
CA GLU A 431 -36.91 16.34 2.52
C GLU A 431 -37.35 17.09 1.25
N ASP A 432 -37.27 18.40 1.25
CA ASP A 432 -37.68 19.29 0.14
C ASP A 432 -36.61 20.36 -0.15
N PRO A 433 -35.70 20.12 -1.15
CA PRO A 433 -34.67 21.10 -1.50
C PRO A 433 -35.21 22.50 -1.91
N SER A 434 -36.46 22.59 -2.34
CA SER A 434 -37.07 23.88 -2.73
C SER A 434 -37.24 24.85 -1.56
N LEU A 435 -37.09 24.36 -0.33
CA LEU A 435 -37.14 25.18 0.89
C LEU A 435 -35.84 25.95 1.15
N ASN A 436 -34.74 25.63 0.46
CA ASN A 436 -33.43 26.25 0.69
C ASN A 436 -33.35 27.65 0.06
N THR A 437 -34.19 28.53 0.50
CA THR A 437 -34.11 29.97 0.23
C THR A 437 -34.15 30.75 1.54
N ARG A 438 -33.49 31.91 1.58
CA ARG A 438 -33.39 32.73 2.80
C ARG A 438 -34.75 33.00 3.40
N GLU A 439 -35.75 33.43 2.59
CA GLU A 439 -37.08 33.80 3.04
C GLU A 439 -37.79 32.60 3.68
N LYS A 440 -37.82 31.45 3.00
CA LYS A 440 -38.51 30.25 3.50
C LYS A 440 -37.87 29.74 4.78
N LEU A 441 -36.51 29.70 4.83
CA LEU A 441 -35.79 29.18 5.99
C LEU A 441 -36.01 30.07 7.23
N LEU A 442 -36.03 31.40 7.10
CA LEU A 442 -36.34 32.30 8.21
C LEU A 442 -37.80 32.16 8.70
N GLU A 443 -38.74 31.95 7.78
CA GLU A 443 -40.13 31.68 8.15
C GLU A 443 -40.25 30.36 8.93
N ILE A 444 -39.59 29.30 8.46
CA ILE A 444 -39.56 28.00 9.15
C ILE A 444 -38.88 28.12 10.52
N ALA A 445 -37.80 28.88 10.63
CA ALA A 445 -37.12 29.12 11.90
C ALA A 445 -38.05 29.76 12.94
N ARG A 446 -38.85 30.76 12.53
CA ARG A 446 -39.90 31.37 13.39
C ARG A 446 -40.94 30.33 13.82
N GLN A 447 -41.37 29.44 12.94
CA GLN A 447 -42.35 28.40 13.25
C GLN A 447 -41.79 27.38 14.27
N ILE A 448 -40.50 27.00 14.13
CA ILE A 448 -39.82 26.10 15.07
C ILE A 448 -39.76 26.75 16.46
N ALA A 449 -39.33 28.03 16.54
CA ALA A 449 -39.22 28.74 17.81
C ALA A 449 -40.56 28.92 18.53
N ARG A 450 -41.67 29.18 17.81
CA ARG A 450 -43.01 29.30 18.38
C ARG A 450 -43.54 27.99 18.96
N ARG A 451 -43.31 26.85 18.32
CA ARG A 451 -43.74 25.51 18.79
C ARG A 451 -43.16 25.10 20.14
N GLU A 452 -42.11 25.74 20.57
CA GLU A 452 -41.44 25.43 21.83
C GLU A 452 -41.74 26.41 22.95
N ALA A 453 -42.38 27.51 22.58
CA ALA A 453 -42.88 28.49 23.55
C ALA A 453 -44.30 28.15 24.07
N ASP A 454 -45.01 27.28 23.34
CA ASP A 454 -46.32 26.70 23.71
C ASP A 454 -46.13 25.30 24.37
#